data_fd19f4072598b0564c261e8a36bd930c
#
_entry.id   fd19f4072598b0564c261e8a36bd930c
#
_cell.length_a   1.000
_cell.length_b   1.000
_cell.length_c   1.000
_cell.angle_alpha   90.00
_cell.angle_beta   90.00
_cell.angle_gamma   90.00
#
_symmetry.space_group_name_H-M   'P 1'
#
loop_
_entity.id
_entity.type
_entity.pdbx_description
1 polymer ?
#
loop_
_entity_poly.entity_id
_entity_poly.type
_entity_poly.pdbx_seq_one_letter_code
_entity_poly.pdbx_strand_id
1 'polypeptide(L)'
;VGSEMCIRDSFQSIKKNKLRTVLSGTTVSLGILIFIVLFGLGEGLKNSYSDLFLRQANNVLFLYPGKTTKPFGGFKTNRRIEFDNSDISDIKNNFSDRVELINPTIRYGDVIKYKLESYDFSIQAVSPSNQYIEGNVLMKGRYINQKDIETKSKVVVIGRLVARDIF
;
A
#
# COMPACT_ATOMS: atom_id res chain seq x y z
N VAL A 1 9.22 -61.71 -11.97
CA VAL A 1 10.38 -62.20 -11.18
C VAL A 1 11.51 -61.14 -11.10
N GLY A 2 11.62 -60.20 -12.03
CA GLY A 2 12.73 -59.20 -12.03
C GLY A 2 12.56 -58.01 -11.11
N SER A 3 11.34 -57.55 -10.84
CA SER A 3 11.09 -56.31 -10.05
C SER A 3 11.25 -56.48 -8.55
N GLU A 4 10.91 -57.64 -8.01
CA GLU A 4 11.07 -57.94 -6.58
C GLU A 4 12.54 -58.10 -6.15
N MET A 5 13.39 -58.57 -7.05
CA MET A 5 14.81 -58.69 -6.80
C MET A 5 15.51 -57.34 -6.72
N CYS A 6 15.17 -56.41 -7.59
CA CYS A 6 15.70 -55.02 -7.56
C CYS A 6 15.31 -54.25 -6.31
N ILE A 7 14.10 -54.43 -5.80
CA ILE A 7 13.62 -53.75 -4.57
C ILE A 7 14.39 -54.32 -3.36
N ARG A 8 14.59 -55.62 -3.31
CA ARG A 8 15.29 -56.30 -2.21
C ARG A 8 16.78 -55.98 -2.16
N ASP A 9 17.45 -55.85 -3.32
CA ASP A 9 18.85 -55.41 -3.41
C ASP A 9 19.03 -53.96 -3.04
N SER A 10 18.08 -53.05 -3.39
CA SER A 10 18.06 -51.67 -2.97
C SER A 10 17.92 -51.54 -1.45
N PHE A 11 17.06 -52.33 -0.81
CA PHE A 11 16.92 -52.38 0.64
C PHE A 11 18.15 -52.93 1.38
N GLN A 12 18.85 -53.92 0.81
CA GLN A 12 20.10 -54.42 1.38
C GLN A 12 21.23 -53.37 1.29
N SER A 13 21.31 -52.63 0.19
CA SER A 13 22.29 -51.55 0.02
C SER A 13 22.09 -50.43 1.02
N ILE A 14 20.83 -50.07 1.33
CA ILE A 14 20.45 -49.12 2.34
C ILE A 14 20.89 -49.57 3.74
N LYS A 15 20.70 -50.82 4.08
CA LYS A 15 21.12 -51.42 5.37
C LYS A 15 22.64 -51.49 5.55
N LYS A 16 23.40 -51.64 4.49
CA LYS A 16 24.87 -51.80 4.52
C LYS A 16 25.59 -50.46 4.75
N ASN A 17 25.01 -49.36 4.29
CA ASN A 17 25.60 -48.03 4.41
C ASN A 17 24.63 -47.01 5.08
N LYS A 18 24.19 -47.30 6.28
CA LYS A 18 23.20 -46.50 7.04
C LYS A 18 23.51 -44.99 7.10
N LEU A 19 24.77 -44.66 7.38
CA LEU A 19 25.20 -43.25 7.52
C LEU A 19 25.05 -42.47 6.20
N ARG A 20 25.45 -43.06 5.07
CA ARG A 20 25.33 -42.45 3.75
C ARG A 20 23.86 -42.24 3.37
N THR A 21 23.02 -43.23 3.63
CA THR A 21 21.59 -43.16 3.33
C THR A 21 20.88 -42.13 4.15
N VAL A 22 21.18 -42.05 5.46
CA VAL A 22 20.61 -41.01 6.33
C VAL A 22 21.06 -39.63 5.89
N LEU A 23 22.36 -39.47 5.59
CA LEU A 23 22.89 -38.17 5.14
C LEU A 23 22.25 -37.71 3.82
N SER A 24 22.12 -38.60 2.85
CA SER A 24 21.45 -38.30 1.58
C SER A 24 19.95 -38.01 1.77
N GLY A 25 19.29 -38.76 2.63
CA GLY A 25 17.87 -38.55 2.94
C GLY A 25 17.61 -37.21 3.62
N THR A 26 18.48 -36.84 4.56
CA THR A 26 18.35 -35.52 5.24
C THR A 26 18.60 -34.37 4.31
N THR A 27 19.55 -34.42 3.40
CA THR A 27 19.81 -33.35 2.42
C THR A 27 18.63 -33.16 1.47
N VAL A 28 18.06 -34.25 0.95
CA VAL A 28 16.86 -34.16 0.09
C VAL A 28 15.67 -33.65 0.85
N SER A 29 15.43 -34.14 2.07
CA SER A 29 14.34 -33.66 2.93
C SER A 29 14.48 -32.19 3.25
N LEU A 30 15.69 -31.72 3.57
CA LEU A 30 15.96 -30.30 3.82
C LEU A 30 15.70 -29.44 2.56
N GLY A 31 16.12 -29.92 1.40
CA GLY A 31 15.86 -29.23 0.13
C GLY A 31 14.37 -29.05 -0.15
N ILE A 32 13.59 -30.13 0.03
CA ILE A 32 12.13 -30.09 -0.14
C ILE A 32 11.49 -29.14 0.90
N LEU A 33 11.94 -29.20 2.14
CA LEU A 33 11.41 -28.33 3.21
C LEU A 33 11.65 -26.84 2.89
N ILE A 34 12.88 -26.48 2.50
CA ILE A 34 13.22 -25.11 2.11
C ILE A 34 12.35 -24.68 0.91
N PHE A 35 12.19 -25.53 -0.09
CA PHE A 35 11.37 -25.24 -1.25
C PHE A 35 9.92 -24.94 -0.86
N ILE A 36 9.31 -25.79 -0.02
CA ILE A 36 7.91 -25.61 0.42
C ILE A 36 7.77 -24.30 1.22
N VAL A 37 8.72 -24.03 2.12
CA VAL A 37 8.70 -22.79 2.92
C VAL A 37 8.81 -21.57 2.02
N LEU A 38 9.77 -21.52 1.11
CA LEU A 38 9.95 -20.38 0.20
C LEU A 38 8.75 -20.19 -0.73
N PHE A 39 8.20 -21.27 -1.25
CA PHE A 39 7.02 -21.23 -2.10
C PHE A 39 5.79 -20.73 -1.34
N GLY A 40 5.57 -21.25 -0.14
CA GLY A 40 4.47 -20.83 0.74
C GLY A 40 4.58 -19.35 1.15
N LEU A 41 5.79 -18.89 1.47
CA LEU A 41 6.04 -17.47 1.76
C LEU A 41 5.79 -16.59 0.53
N GLY A 42 6.21 -17.03 -0.66
CA GLY A 42 5.98 -16.32 -1.91
C GLY A 42 4.50 -16.15 -2.23
N GLU A 43 3.72 -17.21 -2.11
CA GLU A 43 2.28 -17.18 -2.35
C GLU A 43 1.53 -16.36 -1.28
N GLY A 44 1.92 -16.50 -0.01
CA GLY A 44 1.38 -15.70 1.09
C GLY A 44 1.64 -14.20 0.92
N LEU A 45 2.85 -13.85 0.50
CA LEU A 45 3.23 -12.47 0.23
C LEU A 45 2.43 -11.89 -0.96
N LYS A 46 2.33 -12.65 -2.05
CA LYS A 46 1.54 -12.26 -3.23
C LYS A 46 0.08 -11.98 -2.86
N ASN A 47 -0.56 -12.85 -2.08
CA ASN A 47 -1.94 -12.65 -1.65
C ASN A 47 -2.11 -11.43 -0.75
N SER A 48 -1.18 -11.21 0.20
CA SER A 48 -1.19 -10.03 1.07
C SER A 48 -1.02 -8.72 0.29
N TYR A 49 -0.12 -8.69 -0.68
CA TYR A 49 0.06 -7.52 -1.55
C TYR A 49 -1.14 -7.31 -2.49
N SER A 50 -1.70 -8.38 -3.03
CA SER A 50 -2.88 -8.30 -3.90
C SER A 50 -4.05 -7.62 -3.18
N ASP A 51 -4.31 -7.97 -1.93
CA ASP A 51 -5.38 -7.33 -1.14
C ASP A 51 -5.14 -5.84 -0.87
N LEU A 52 -3.88 -5.45 -0.67
CA LEU A 52 -3.52 -4.04 -0.50
C LEU A 52 -3.71 -3.25 -1.80
N PHE A 53 -3.31 -3.82 -2.94
CA PHE A 53 -3.48 -3.18 -4.25
C PHE A 53 -4.93 -3.13 -4.72
N LEU A 54 -5.76 -4.13 -4.39
CA LEU A 54 -7.17 -4.15 -4.75
C LEU A 54 -8.01 -3.13 -3.97
N ARG A 55 -7.54 -2.69 -2.80
CA ARG A 55 -8.22 -1.67 -1.99
C ARG A 55 -7.97 -0.25 -2.47
N GLN A 56 -6.82 0.00 -3.09
CA GLN A 56 -6.51 1.28 -3.71
C GLN A 56 -6.96 1.28 -5.17
N ALA A 57 -7.43 2.41 -5.66
CA ALA A 57 -7.75 2.54 -7.09
C ALA A 57 -6.49 2.29 -7.93
N ASN A 58 -6.53 1.30 -8.82
CA ASN A 58 -5.38 0.89 -9.62
C ASN A 58 -4.93 1.94 -10.66
N ASN A 59 -5.80 2.91 -10.98
CA ASN A 59 -5.58 3.93 -12.01
C ASN A 59 -5.47 5.32 -11.37
N VAL A 60 -4.53 5.49 -10.43
CA VAL A 60 -4.32 6.78 -9.77
C VAL A 60 -3.07 7.45 -10.29
N LEU A 61 -3.21 8.70 -10.70
CA LEU A 61 -2.10 9.57 -11.07
C LEU A 61 -1.89 10.62 -9.97
N PHE A 62 -0.67 10.67 -9.42
CA PHE A 62 -0.29 11.68 -8.45
C PHE A 62 0.43 12.83 -9.13
N LEU A 63 -0.12 14.04 -9.00
CA LEU A 63 0.47 15.25 -9.51
C LEU A 63 1.09 16.03 -8.34
N TYR A 64 2.38 16.32 -8.46
CA TYR A 64 3.10 17.13 -7.48
C TYR A 64 3.56 18.43 -8.10
N PRO A 65 3.42 19.56 -7.41
CA PRO A 65 3.95 20.83 -7.89
C PRO A 65 5.47 20.75 -7.96
N GLY A 66 6.02 21.16 -9.10
CA GLY A 66 7.45 21.18 -9.35
C GLY A 66 8.00 22.59 -9.43
N LYS A 67 9.10 22.73 -10.19
CA LYS A 67 9.70 24.03 -10.53
C LYS A 67 9.74 24.21 -12.05
N THR A 68 9.57 25.45 -12.50
CA THR A 68 9.63 25.78 -13.92
C THR A 68 11.04 25.55 -14.45
N THR A 69 11.14 24.88 -15.59
CA THR A 69 12.43 24.59 -16.25
C THR A 69 12.74 25.56 -17.39
N LYS A 70 11.70 26.21 -17.95
CA LYS A 70 11.84 27.15 -19.07
C LYS A 70 11.40 28.54 -18.65
N PRO A 71 12.09 29.61 -19.12
CA PRO A 71 11.63 30.97 -18.93
C PRO A 71 10.39 31.20 -19.81
N PHE A 72 9.41 31.93 -19.31
CA PHE A 72 8.20 32.28 -20.03
C PHE A 72 7.67 33.64 -19.55
N GLY A 73 7.25 34.50 -20.47
CA GLY A 73 6.58 35.77 -20.13
C GLY A 73 7.40 36.70 -19.23
N GLY A 74 8.75 36.74 -19.38
CA GLY A 74 9.62 37.57 -18.54
C GLY A 74 9.98 36.95 -17.18
N PHE A 75 9.42 35.82 -16.84
CA PHE A 75 9.72 35.12 -15.58
C PHE A 75 10.93 34.20 -15.71
N LYS A 76 11.78 34.19 -14.67
CA LYS A 76 12.97 33.32 -14.59
C LYS A 76 12.59 31.87 -14.44
N THR A 77 13.50 30.98 -14.82
CA THR A 77 13.44 29.53 -14.51
C THR A 77 13.52 29.26 -13.00
N ASN A 78 13.24 28.04 -12.59
CA ASN A 78 13.34 27.56 -11.20
C ASN A 78 12.33 28.21 -10.23
N ARG A 79 11.21 28.72 -10.75
CA ARG A 79 10.10 29.21 -9.95
C ARG A 79 9.24 28.05 -9.49
N ARG A 80 8.86 28.05 -8.21
CA ARG A 80 7.96 27.03 -7.65
C ARG A 80 6.58 27.18 -8.29
N ILE A 81 6.01 26.05 -8.70
CA ILE A 81 4.64 25.94 -9.18
C ILE A 81 3.76 25.68 -7.96
N GLU A 82 2.65 26.37 -7.85
CA GLU A 82 1.63 26.14 -6.85
C GLU A 82 0.32 25.84 -7.57
N PHE A 83 -0.36 24.79 -7.14
CA PHE A 83 -1.68 24.46 -7.66
C PHE A 83 -2.75 25.29 -6.95
N ASP A 84 -3.74 25.72 -7.72
CA ASP A 84 -4.89 26.48 -7.23
C ASP A 84 -6.19 25.69 -7.46
N ASN A 85 -7.26 26.13 -6.81
CA ASN A 85 -8.59 25.53 -6.98
C ASN A 85 -9.13 25.63 -8.42
N SER A 86 -8.70 26.65 -9.19
CA SER A 86 -9.00 26.77 -10.62
C SER A 86 -8.44 25.60 -11.44
N ASP A 87 -7.24 25.10 -11.10
CA ASP A 87 -6.62 23.98 -11.81
C ASP A 87 -7.47 22.71 -11.72
N ILE A 88 -8.15 22.49 -10.58
CA ILE A 88 -9.08 21.37 -10.40
C ILE A 88 -10.23 21.45 -11.39
N SER A 89 -10.78 22.64 -11.56
CA SER A 89 -11.88 22.89 -12.49
C SER A 89 -11.42 22.70 -13.92
N ASP A 90 -10.24 23.17 -14.26
CA ASP A 90 -9.64 23.02 -15.59
C ASP A 90 -9.35 21.55 -15.94
N ILE A 91 -8.82 20.79 -15.00
CA ILE A 91 -8.62 19.35 -15.19
C ILE A 91 -9.96 18.65 -15.40
N LYS A 92 -10.96 18.97 -14.58
CA LYS A 92 -12.27 18.36 -14.70
C LYS A 92 -12.96 18.69 -16.02
N ASN A 93 -12.81 19.92 -16.52
CA ASN A 93 -13.43 20.34 -17.77
C ASN A 93 -12.71 19.79 -19.01
N ASN A 94 -11.38 19.75 -19.00
CA ASN A 94 -10.59 19.34 -20.15
C ASN A 94 -10.39 17.82 -20.27
N PHE A 95 -10.54 17.08 -19.16
CA PHE A 95 -10.27 15.64 -19.11
C PHE A 95 -11.43 14.85 -18.51
N SER A 96 -12.67 15.34 -18.62
CA SER A 96 -13.87 14.70 -18.07
C SER A 96 -14.12 13.27 -18.59
N ASP A 97 -13.60 12.95 -19.78
CA ASP A 97 -13.68 11.64 -20.39
C ASP A 97 -12.67 10.61 -19.85
N ARG A 98 -11.63 11.08 -19.15
CA ARG A 98 -10.50 10.27 -18.67
C ARG A 98 -10.32 10.28 -17.16
N VAL A 99 -10.86 11.29 -16.49
CA VAL A 99 -10.69 11.49 -15.04
C VAL A 99 -12.06 11.38 -14.36
N GLU A 100 -12.22 10.30 -13.62
CA GLU A 100 -13.46 10.01 -12.87
C GLU A 100 -13.51 10.78 -11.54
N LEU A 101 -12.43 10.74 -10.78
CA LEU A 101 -12.32 11.35 -9.46
C LEU A 101 -11.06 12.19 -9.34
N ILE A 102 -11.18 13.34 -8.70
CA ILE A 102 -10.06 14.21 -8.36
C ILE A 102 -10.05 14.41 -6.85
N ASN A 103 -8.87 14.27 -6.24
CA ASN A 103 -8.70 14.51 -4.82
C ASN A 103 -7.56 15.51 -4.59
N PRO A 104 -7.87 16.80 -4.44
CA PRO A 104 -6.88 17.75 -3.97
C PRO A 104 -6.49 17.42 -2.53
N THR A 105 -5.19 17.36 -2.27
CA THR A 105 -4.67 17.02 -0.94
C THR A 105 -3.67 18.08 -0.51
N ILE A 106 -3.88 18.62 0.69
CA ILE A 106 -2.90 19.47 1.35
C ILE A 106 -2.40 18.74 2.59
N ARG A 107 -1.09 18.64 2.75
CA ARG A 107 -0.46 17.97 3.89
C ARG A 107 0.17 19.01 4.81
N TYR A 108 -0.16 18.88 6.08
CA TYR A 108 0.41 19.69 7.15
C TYR A 108 1.04 18.76 8.18
N GLY A 109 2.27 19.07 8.59
CA GLY A 109 2.83 18.55 9.84
C GLY A 109 2.54 19.58 10.91
N ASP A 110 1.77 19.22 11.92
CA ASP A 110 1.48 20.13 13.02
C ASP A 110 1.29 19.37 14.33
N VAL A 111 1.49 20.08 15.42
CA VAL A 111 1.33 19.57 16.78
C VAL A 111 -0.12 19.69 17.20
N ILE A 112 -0.77 18.55 17.37
CA ILE A 112 -2.14 18.48 17.88
C ILE A 112 -2.09 18.51 19.41
N LYS A 113 -2.78 19.45 20.01
CA LYS A 113 -2.93 19.54 21.47
C LYS A 113 -4.28 18.96 21.89
N TYR A 114 -4.23 18.02 22.81
CA TYR A 114 -5.43 17.49 23.45
C TYR A 114 -5.24 17.45 24.97
N LYS A 115 -6.08 18.21 25.68
CA LYS A 115 -5.91 18.47 27.13
C LYS A 115 -4.55 19.12 27.41
N LEU A 116 -3.70 18.44 28.19
CA LEU A 116 -2.36 18.89 28.57
C LEU A 116 -1.23 18.26 27.74
N GLU A 117 -1.57 17.40 26.81
CA GLU A 117 -0.59 16.65 26.01
C GLU A 117 -0.51 17.20 24.58
N SER A 118 0.65 17.05 23.98
CA SER A 118 0.94 17.48 22.60
C SER A 118 1.43 16.30 21.79
N TYR A 119 0.87 16.10 20.60
CA TYR A 119 1.17 15.00 19.70
C TYR A 119 1.56 15.55 18.34
N ASP A 120 2.61 14.98 17.75
CA ASP A 120 3.05 15.31 16.39
C ASP A 120 2.43 14.32 15.41
N PHE A 121 1.40 14.76 14.68
CA PHE A 121 0.74 13.96 13.66
C PHE A 121 0.71 14.67 12.32
N SER A 122 0.83 13.90 11.25
CA SER A 122 0.59 14.39 9.90
C SER A 122 -0.91 14.55 9.65
N ILE A 123 -1.32 15.78 9.34
CA ILE A 123 -2.70 16.13 9.02
C ILE A 123 -2.81 16.27 7.50
N GLN A 124 -3.86 15.69 6.93
CA GLN A 124 -4.18 15.83 5.51
C GLN A 124 -5.57 16.45 5.35
N ALA A 125 -5.64 17.56 4.64
CA ALA A 125 -6.90 18.09 4.15
C ALA A 125 -7.20 17.40 2.82
N VAL A 126 -8.35 16.75 2.72
CA VAL A 126 -8.75 15.93 1.59
C VAL A 126 -10.19 16.19 1.16
N SER A 127 -10.52 15.82 -0.07
CA SER A 127 -11.91 15.84 -0.55
C SER A 127 -12.65 14.54 -0.19
N PRO A 128 -13.98 14.47 -0.31
CA PRO A 128 -14.74 13.25 -0.11
C PRO A 128 -14.31 12.08 -1.03
N SER A 129 -13.78 12.38 -2.21
CA SER A 129 -13.26 11.40 -3.19
C SER A 129 -12.08 10.59 -2.65
N ASN A 130 -11.38 11.11 -1.64
CA ASN A 130 -10.23 10.45 -1.04
C ASN A 130 -10.57 9.07 -0.47
N GLN A 131 -11.79 8.89 0.05
CA GLN A 131 -12.24 7.61 0.58
C GLN A 131 -12.16 6.50 -0.47
N TYR A 132 -12.57 6.81 -1.69
CA TYR A 132 -12.60 5.86 -2.81
C TYR A 132 -11.21 5.66 -3.42
N ILE A 133 -10.45 6.74 -3.58
CA ILE A 133 -9.11 6.71 -4.19
C ILE A 133 -8.11 5.94 -3.31
N GLU A 134 -8.12 6.18 -2.00
CA GLU A 134 -7.23 5.49 -1.06
C GLU A 134 -7.84 4.22 -0.45
N GLY A 135 -9.09 3.89 -0.79
CA GLY A 135 -9.77 2.70 -0.27
C GLY A 135 -9.93 2.70 1.25
N ASN A 136 -10.13 3.87 1.85
CA ASN A 136 -10.21 4.02 3.30
C ASN A 136 -11.45 3.35 3.87
N VAL A 137 -11.25 2.36 4.75
CA VAL A 137 -12.32 1.64 5.44
C VAL A 137 -12.57 2.26 6.81
N LEU A 138 -13.81 2.63 7.06
CA LEU A 138 -14.24 3.18 8.33
C LEU A 138 -14.56 2.07 9.32
N MET A 139 -14.04 2.18 10.53
CA MET A 139 -14.39 1.28 11.63
C MET A 139 -15.62 1.77 12.41
N LYS A 140 -15.74 3.10 12.59
CA LYS A 140 -16.85 3.74 13.30
C LYS A 140 -17.10 5.13 12.68
N GLY A 141 -18.36 5.58 12.73
CA GLY A 141 -18.74 6.90 12.24
C GLY A 141 -18.92 6.97 10.73
N ARG A 142 -18.64 8.12 10.14
CA ARG A 142 -18.73 8.39 8.70
C ARG A 142 -17.50 9.12 8.18
N TYR A 143 -17.27 9.05 6.89
CA TYR A 143 -16.26 9.85 6.21
C TYR A 143 -16.76 11.28 5.95
N ILE A 144 -15.83 12.15 5.57
CA ILE A 144 -16.13 13.51 5.12
C ILE A 144 -17.00 13.42 3.86
N ASN A 145 -18.08 14.18 3.82
CA ASN A 145 -19.00 14.22 2.67
C ASN A 145 -19.03 15.61 2.01
N GLN A 146 -19.69 15.71 0.89
CA GLN A 146 -19.80 16.96 0.12
C GLN A 146 -20.46 18.08 0.92
N LYS A 147 -21.46 17.74 1.75
CA LYS A 147 -22.14 18.73 2.60
C LYS A 147 -21.21 19.34 3.64
N ASP A 148 -20.27 18.55 4.20
CA ASP A 148 -19.28 19.08 5.15
C ASP A 148 -18.37 20.12 4.51
N ILE A 149 -18.02 19.94 3.24
CA ILE A 149 -17.22 20.90 2.46
C ILE A 149 -18.02 22.19 2.22
N GLU A 150 -19.25 22.06 1.75
CA GLU A 150 -20.13 23.20 1.45
C GLU A 150 -20.45 24.02 2.68
N THR A 151 -20.75 23.38 3.81
CA THR A 151 -21.05 24.04 5.09
C THR A 151 -19.80 24.42 5.88
N LYS A 152 -18.60 24.10 5.38
CA LYS A 152 -17.31 24.30 6.09
C LYS A 152 -17.33 23.73 7.51
N SER A 153 -17.93 22.54 7.64
CA SER A 153 -18.07 21.87 8.93
C SER A 153 -16.71 21.46 9.49
N LYS A 154 -16.49 21.66 10.78
CA LYS A 154 -15.25 21.26 11.48
C LYS A 154 -15.31 19.79 11.83
N VAL A 155 -15.07 18.91 10.86
CA VAL A 155 -15.06 17.45 11.01
C VAL A 155 -13.68 16.91 10.72
N VAL A 156 -13.33 15.82 11.39
CA VAL A 156 -12.06 15.12 11.19
C VAL A 156 -12.28 13.61 11.22
N VAL A 157 -11.55 12.90 10.39
CA VAL A 157 -11.45 11.45 10.42
C VAL A 157 -10.07 11.09 10.97
N ILE A 158 -10.03 10.34 12.06
CA ILE A 158 -8.79 10.00 12.75
C ILE A 158 -8.45 8.52 12.52
N GLY A 159 -7.18 8.22 12.36
CA GLY A 159 -6.70 6.85 12.26
C GLY A 159 -6.86 6.08 13.57
N ARG A 160 -7.01 4.77 13.48
CA ARG A 160 -7.19 3.89 14.66
C ARG A 160 -6.07 4.04 15.70
N LEU A 161 -4.82 4.16 15.26
CA LEU A 161 -3.69 4.33 16.18
C LEU A 161 -3.74 5.70 16.87
N VAL A 162 -4.02 6.75 16.13
CA VAL A 162 -4.20 8.11 16.66
C VAL A 162 -5.33 8.14 17.68
N ALA A 163 -6.46 7.49 17.39
CA ALA A 163 -7.58 7.39 18.33
C ALA A 163 -7.20 6.69 19.63
N ARG A 164 -6.40 5.61 19.55
CA ARG A 164 -5.90 4.90 20.73
C ARG A 164 -4.92 5.71 21.55
N ASP A 165 -4.08 6.50 20.88
CA ASP A 165 -3.01 7.27 21.54
C ASP A 165 -3.54 8.57 22.19
N ILE A 166 -4.69 9.10 21.71
CA ILE A 166 -5.30 10.34 22.24
C ILE A 166 -6.40 10.05 23.27
N PHE A 167 -7.20 8.97 23.09
CA PHE A 167 -8.39 8.65 23.88
C PHE A 167 -8.26 7.33 24.65
#